data_0182ac37568bb23cb996ae15f23a1e1c
#
_entry.id   0182ac37568bb23cb996ae15f23a1e1c
#
_cell.length_a   1.000
_cell.length_b   1.000
_cell.length_c   1.000
_cell.angle_alpha   90.00
_cell.angle_beta   90.00
_cell.angle_gamma   90.00
#
_symmetry.space_group_name_H-M   'P 1'
#
loop_
_entity.id
_entity.type
_entity.pdbx_description
1 polymer ?
#
loop_
_entity_poly.entity_id
_entity_poly.type
_entity_poly.pdbx_seq_one_letter_code
_entity_poly.pdbx_strand_id
1 'polypeptide(L)'
;LHLMDKKKIENIAPGKTVQLGILKPSIDVRTRNTGLGLLNFWAKWDIKDNGQIPVKLGLPEVKAGRCINEPNPNKNTQAPSPALTAPALWFGPVQNGKVQMYSASVSTYPGSSSSRIFLQELKTKTDPGRPGRHSLAALNARDIKSREPNFNSRQTVIRLPGGVYRIGPTRNGIVGLNGNDGKNDTFGIYKDRLVTPEVDEWAKVLLPWTVRYYGNDDIFKTFNQPNNKKQSDKKQYSQKYRIRTKEDDNDKPRDLGDIVNSPIVAVGGYLATSANDGMVHLFKRNGTNQRGYELKLSYIPGTMERKDIENQDSTLAKELRAFAEKGYVGDRYGVDGGFVLRRITDDQDREKHFFMFGAMGLGGRGAYALDLTKIDSNNLTGVSMFDVQNDKNNNNNDSNRVKLGYTVGTPQIGKTQNGKYAAFLASGYAAKDIVSSDNTTALYVYDLKDTLGTPIAKIEAPGGKGGLSSPTLVDKDLDGTVDIAYAGDRGG
;
A
#
# COMPACT_ATOMS: atom_id res chain seq x y z
N LEU A 1 -27.77 2.71 -12.84
CA LEU A 1 -27.33 2.48 -14.22
C LEU A 1 -28.50 2.74 -15.15
N HIS A 2 -28.46 3.83 -15.89
CA HIS A 2 -29.45 4.06 -16.94
C HIS A 2 -29.01 3.37 -18.20
N LEU A 3 -29.88 2.55 -18.75
CA LEU A 3 -29.68 1.97 -20.06
C LEU A 3 -29.71 3.07 -21.12
N MET A 4 -28.68 3.10 -21.93
CA MET A 4 -28.59 4.02 -23.07
C MET A 4 -29.57 3.61 -24.17
N ASP A 5 -29.89 4.55 -25.02
CA ASP A 5 -30.84 4.38 -26.12
C ASP A 5 -30.47 3.18 -27.00
N LYS A 6 -31.50 2.44 -27.40
CA LYS A 6 -31.36 1.36 -28.37
C LYS A 6 -30.95 1.94 -29.70
N LYS A 7 -29.76 1.63 -30.18
CA LYS A 7 -29.33 1.99 -31.52
C LYS A 7 -29.65 0.86 -32.47
N LYS A 8 -30.52 1.10 -33.41
CA LYS A 8 -30.81 0.17 -34.50
C LYS A 8 -29.78 0.40 -35.63
N ILE A 9 -29.10 -0.64 -36.03
CA ILE A 9 -28.16 -0.61 -37.14
C ILE A 9 -28.76 -1.50 -38.22
N GLU A 10 -29.00 -0.91 -39.38
CA GLU A 10 -29.58 -1.62 -40.53
C GLU A 10 -28.53 -1.79 -41.63
N ASN A 11 -28.59 -2.91 -42.32
CA ASN A 11 -27.84 -3.17 -43.56
C ASN A 11 -26.31 -3.10 -43.45
N ILE A 12 -25.72 -3.85 -42.54
CA ILE A 12 -24.27 -4.02 -42.49
C ILE A 12 -23.86 -5.03 -43.57
N ALA A 13 -23.13 -4.56 -44.58
CA ALA A 13 -22.56 -5.43 -45.58
C ALA A 13 -21.44 -6.32 -45.01
N PRO A 14 -21.23 -7.53 -45.50
CA PRO A 14 -20.16 -8.40 -45.06
C PRO A 14 -18.79 -7.72 -45.14
N GLY A 15 -17.99 -7.84 -44.07
CA GLY A 15 -16.67 -7.22 -43.95
C GLY A 15 -16.64 -5.73 -43.63
N LYS A 16 -17.79 -5.11 -43.36
CA LYS A 16 -17.87 -3.71 -42.90
C LYS A 16 -17.92 -3.62 -41.38
N THR A 17 -17.18 -2.70 -40.85
CA THR A 17 -17.19 -2.35 -39.41
C THR A 17 -18.08 -1.16 -39.19
N VAL A 18 -18.99 -1.26 -38.22
CA VAL A 18 -19.86 -0.14 -37.79
C VAL A 18 -19.46 0.28 -36.41
N GLN A 19 -19.19 1.57 -36.25
CA GLN A 19 -18.88 2.16 -34.95
C GLN A 19 -20.17 2.41 -34.19
N LEU A 20 -20.35 1.75 -33.04
CA LEU A 20 -21.57 1.87 -32.21
C LEU A 20 -21.60 3.15 -31.39
N GLY A 21 -20.50 3.85 -31.29
CA GLY A 21 -20.36 5.07 -30.50
C GLY A 21 -19.63 4.83 -29.19
N ILE A 22 -19.39 5.89 -28.46
CA ILE A 22 -18.74 5.85 -27.15
C ILE A 22 -19.82 5.63 -26.10
N LEU A 23 -19.74 4.52 -25.36
CA LEU A 23 -20.61 4.27 -24.22
C LEU A 23 -20.10 5.05 -23.01
N LYS A 24 -20.90 6.00 -22.54
CA LYS A 24 -20.60 6.76 -21.30
C LYS A 24 -21.58 6.28 -20.22
N PRO A 25 -21.24 5.30 -19.40
CA PRO A 25 -22.07 4.91 -18.29
C PRO A 25 -22.12 6.04 -17.26
N SER A 26 -23.31 6.48 -16.86
CA SER A 26 -23.48 7.35 -15.72
C SER A 26 -23.76 6.52 -14.49
N ILE A 27 -23.01 6.79 -13.42
CA ILE A 27 -23.19 6.11 -12.13
C ILE A 27 -23.89 7.11 -11.20
N ASP A 28 -25.08 6.76 -10.73
CA ASP A 28 -25.70 7.51 -9.65
C ASP A 28 -25.05 7.12 -8.31
N VAL A 29 -24.24 8.02 -7.79
CA VAL A 29 -23.54 7.83 -6.51
C VAL A 29 -24.49 7.71 -5.31
N ARG A 30 -25.77 8.01 -5.48
CA ARG A 30 -26.78 7.81 -4.43
C ARG A 30 -27.28 6.39 -4.35
N THR A 31 -27.14 5.61 -5.40
CA THR A 31 -27.41 4.17 -5.36
C THR A 31 -26.19 3.45 -4.82
N ARG A 32 -26.26 3.07 -3.55
CA ARG A 32 -25.21 2.34 -2.84
C ARG A 32 -25.15 0.90 -3.30
N ASN A 33 -24.62 0.68 -4.49
CA ASN A 33 -24.42 -0.67 -4.98
C ASN A 33 -22.99 -1.10 -4.64
N THR A 34 -22.86 -1.90 -3.60
CA THR A 34 -21.61 -2.48 -3.10
C THR A 34 -21.24 -3.76 -3.85
N GLY A 35 -21.85 -4.07 -4.97
CA GLY A 35 -21.59 -5.25 -5.79
C GLY A 35 -20.75 -4.93 -7.03
N LEU A 36 -20.07 -5.94 -7.56
CA LEU A 36 -19.51 -5.91 -8.92
C LEU A 36 -20.62 -5.60 -9.91
N GLY A 37 -20.64 -4.38 -10.43
CA GLY A 37 -21.53 -3.99 -11.52
C GLY A 37 -21.11 -4.71 -12.79
N LEU A 38 -21.88 -5.69 -13.19
CA LEU A 38 -21.75 -6.29 -14.53
C LEU A 38 -22.68 -5.54 -15.47
N LEU A 39 -22.08 -4.82 -16.43
CA LEU A 39 -22.84 -4.26 -17.53
C LEU A 39 -22.99 -5.33 -18.60
N ASN A 40 -24.22 -5.78 -18.81
CA ASN A 40 -24.53 -6.70 -19.92
C ASN A 40 -24.97 -5.89 -21.12
N PHE A 41 -24.19 -5.91 -22.19
CA PHE A 41 -24.61 -5.41 -23.49
C PHE A 41 -25.24 -6.52 -24.29
N TRP A 42 -26.38 -6.22 -24.86
CA TRP A 42 -27.08 -7.11 -25.79
C TRP A 42 -27.06 -6.48 -27.17
N ALA A 43 -26.39 -7.12 -28.11
CA ALA A 43 -26.56 -6.82 -29.51
C ALA A 43 -27.57 -7.81 -30.07
N LYS A 44 -28.69 -7.28 -30.53
CA LYS A 44 -29.70 -8.05 -31.29
C LYS A 44 -29.63 -7.62 -32.73
N TRP A 45 -29.38 -8.56 -33.62
CA TRP A 45 -29.46 -8.31 -35.04
C TRP A 45 -30.57 -9.17 -35.66
N ASP A 46 -31.30 -8.56 -36.57
CA ASP A 46 -32.31 -9.26 -37.37
C ASP A 46 -31.61 -9.99 -38.53
N ILE A 47 -31.04 -11.14 -38.22
CA ILE A 47 -30.68 -12.12 -39.23
C ILE A 47 -31.63 -13.28 -39.04
N LYS A 48 -31.76 -14.13 -40.08
CA LYS A 48 -32.65 -15.30 -40.08
C LYS A 48 -32.62 -16.17 -38.82
N ASP A 49 -31.55 -16.08 -38.03
CA ASP A 49 -31.35 -16.91 -36.84
C ASP A 49 -31.47 -16.15 -35.52
N ASN A 50 -31.82 -14.87 -35.50
CA ASN A 50 -32.04 -14.05 -34.30
C ASN A 50 -31.02 -14.27 -33.19
N GLY A 51 -29.74 -14.15 -33.48
CA GLY A 51 -28.68 -14.32 -32.48
C GLY A 51 -28.54 -13.12 -31.57
N GLN A 52 -28.29 -13.37 -30.30
CA GLN A 52 -27.87 -12.34 -29.32
C GLN A 52 -26.45 -12.66 -28.87
N ILE A 53 -25.55 -11.69 -28.98
CA ILE A 53 -24.20 -11.81 -28.40
C ILE A 53 -24.18 -11.01 -27.10
N PRO A 54 -24.13 -11.66 -25.93
CA PRO A 54 -23.95 -10.98 -24.68
C PRO A 54 -22.49 -10.54 -24.56
N VAL A 55 -22.26 -9.25 -24.41
CA VAL A 55 -20.94 -8.70 -24.05
C VAL A 55 -20.97 -8.33 -22.57
N LYS A 56 -20.19 -9.02 -21.77
CA LYS A 56 -20.02 -8.69 -20.34
C LYS A 56 -18.82 -7.75 -20.20
N LEU A 57 -19.09 -6.53 -19.80
CA LEU A 57 -18.04 -5.61 -19.38
C LEU A 57 -17.98 -5.62 -17.86
N GLY A 58 -16.85 -6.06 -17.31
CA GLY A 58 -16.54 -5.82 -15.90
C GLY A 58 -16.28 -4.33 -15.70
N LEU A 59 -17.14 -3.65 -14.96
CA LEU A 59 -16.81 -2.32 -14.47
C LEU A 59 -15.91 -2.48 -13.25
N PRO A 60 -14.84 -1.63 -13.12
CA PRO A 60 -14.12 -1.57 -11.87
C PRO A 60 -15.11 -1.24 -10.75
N GLU A 61 -14.94 -1.88 -9.60
CA GLU A 61 -15.72 -1.59 -8.42
C GLU A 61 -15.59 -0.10 -8.10
N VAL A 62 -16.62 0.66 -8.40
CA VAL A 62 -16.68 2.06 -7.97
C VAL A 62 -17.00 2.02 -6.49
N LYS A 63 -16.00 2.20 -5.67
CA LYS A 63 -16.20 2.50 -4.27
C LYS A 63 -16.89 3.85 -4.19
N ALA A 64 -18.22 3.82 -4.17
CA ALA A 64 -19.00 5.01 -3.86
C ALA A 64 -18.48 5.55 -2.54
N GLY A 65 -17.89 6.73 -2.61
CA GLY A 65 -17.45 7.58 -1.52
C GLY A 65 -17.39 6.91 -0.16
N ARG A 66 -16.53 5.95 0.00
CA ARG A 66 -16.09 5.44 1.29
C ARG A 66 -17.10 5.44 2.43
N CYS A 67 -18.26 4.92 2.18
CA CYS A 67 -19.11 4.49 3.27
C CYS A 67 -18.44 3.27 3.93
N ILE A 68 -17.30 3.55 4.54
CA ILE A 68 -16.46 2.56 5.25
C ILE A 68 -17.23 2.01 6.44
N ASN A 69 -18.24 2.73 6.91
CA ASN A 69 -19.06 2.35 8.05
C ASN A 69 -20.27 1.49 7.68
N GLU A 70 -20.46 1.16 6.42
CA GLU A 70 -21.54 0.24 6.08
C GLU A 70 -21.13 -1.21 6.37
N PRO A 71 -21.99 -1.96 7.05
CA PRO A 71 -21.73 -3.36 7.29
C PRO A 71 -21.62 -4.09 5.95
N ASN A 72 -20.64 -4.97 5.84
CA ASN A 72 -20.50 -5.84 4.68
C ASN A 72 -21.84 -6.54 4.44
N PRO A 73 -22.49 -6.34 3.28
CA PRO A 73 -23.78 -7.00 2.99
C PRO A 73 -23.66 -8.53 3.02
N ASN A 74 -22.45 -9.05 2.93
CA ASN A 74 -22.14 -10.48 3.02
C ASN A 74 -21.77 -10.92 4.45
N LYS A 75 -22.22 -10.23 5.49
CA LYS A 75 -21.98 -10.65 6.89
C LYS A 75 -22.27 -12.13 7.17
N ASN A 76 -23.24 -12.67 6.47
CA ASN A 76 -23.68 -14.05 6.63
C ASN A 76 -22.94 -15.03 5.71
N THR A 77 -22.09 -14.55 4.81
CA THR A 77 -21.27 -15.43 3.96
C THR A 77 -19.94 -15.70 4.64
N GLN A 78 -19.54 -16.96 4.63
CA GLN A 78 -18.22 -17.36 5.14
C GLN A 78 -17.08 -16.94 4.20
N ALA A 79 -17.40 -16.37 3.04
CA ALA A 79 -16.42 -15.88 2.10
C ALA A 79 -15.80 -14.57 2.59
N PRO A 80 -14.49 -14.40 2.50
CA PRO A 80 -13.84 -13.13 2.77
C PRO A 80 -14.31 -12.06 1.76
N SER A 81 -14.21 -10.80 2.16
CA SER A 81 -14.45 -9.66 1.26
C SER A 81 -13.54 -9.76 0.02
N PRO A 82 -14.00 -9.33 -1.15
CA PRO A 82 -13.15 -9.30 -2.34
C PRO A 82 -11.83 -8.57 -2.07
N ALA A 83 -10.73 -9.13 -2.56
CA ALA A 83 -9.44 -8.50 -2.49
C ALA A 83 -9.39 -7.27 -3.42
N LEU A 84 -8.80 -6.19 -2.94
CA LEU A 84 -8.58 -4.97 -3.71
C LEU A 84 -7.28 -5.00 -4.50
N THR A 85 -6.37 -5.87 -4.11
CA THR A 85 -5.08 -6.09 -4.74
C THR A 85 -4.93 -7.54 -5.16
N ALA A 86 -4.14 -7.78 -6.21
CA ALA A 86 -3.82 -9.14 -6.66
C ALA A 86 -3.05 -9.89 -5.58
N PRO A 87 -3.26 -11.21 -5.43
CA PRO A 87 -2.52 -12.00 -4.47
C PRO A 87 -1.04 -12.12 -4.87
N ALA A 88 -0.16 -12.19 -3.87
CA ALA A 88 1.21 -12.61 -4.09
C ALA A 88 1.29 -14.12 -4.34
N LEU A 89 2.21 -14.53 -5.18
CA LEU A 89 2.45 -15.94 -5.51
C LEU A 89 3.91 -16.30 -5.25
N TRP A 90 4.13 -17.52 -4.74
CA TRP A 90 5.48 -18.10 -4.66
C TRP A 90 5.41 -19.61 -4.84
N PHE A 91 6.56 -20.19 -5.12
CA PHE A 91 6.69 -21.61 -5.34
C PHE A 91 7.57 -22.23 -4.27
N GLY A 92 7.16 -23.39 -3.79
CA GLY A 92 7.97 -24.22 -2.90
C GLY A 92 9.00 -25.05 -3.66
N PRO A 93 9.79 -25.84 -2.94
CA PRO A 93 10.73 -26.75 -3.55
C PRO A 93 10.03 -27.83 -4.39
N VAL A 94 10.72 -28.31 -5.40
CA VAL A 94 10.21 -29.44 -6.20
C VAL A 94 10.22 -30.71 -5.34
N GLN A 95 9.06 -31.34 -5.21
CA GLN A 95 8.89 -32.62 -4.52
C GLN A 95 8.25 -33.64 -5.47
N ASN A 96 8.89 -34.78 -5.65
CA ASN A 96 8.40 -35.85 -6.57
C ASN A 96 8.05 -35.33 -7.98
N GLY A 97 8.88 -34.46 -8.52
CA GLY A 97 8.68 -33.86 -9.85
C GLY A 97 7.55 -32.82 -9.92
N LYS A 98 6.94 -32.45 -8.80
CA LYS A 98 5.88 -31.43 -8.71
C LYS A 98 6.34 -30.22 -7.93
N VAL A 99 5.98 -29.03 -8.42
CA VAL A 99 6.17 -27.77 -7.73
C VAL A 99 4.92 -27.43 -6.93
N GLN A 100 5.10 -27.14 -5.64
CA GLN A 100 4.02 -26.63 -4.80
C GLN A 100 3.86 -25.13 -5.04
N MET A 101 2.63 -24.66 -5.12
CA MET A 101 2.29 -23.26 -5.37
C MET A 101 1.53 -22.69 -4.18
N TYR A 102 1.88 -21.48 -3.80
CA TYR A 102 1.31 -20.78 -2.66
C TYR A 102 0.89 -19.36 -3.04
N SER A 103 -0.06 -18.83 -2.30
CA SER A 103 -0.47 -17.44 -2.44
C SER A 103 -0.71 -16.77 -1.10
N ALA A 104 -0.53 -15.45 -1.08
CA ALA A 104 -1.01 -14.57 -0.03
C ALA A 104 -2.07 -13.65 -0.62
N SER A 105 -3.29 -13.74 -0.12
CA SER A 105 -4.39 -12.88 -0.52
C SER A 105 -4.76 -11.91 0.60
N VAL A 106 -5.21 -10.72 0.22
CA VAL A 106 -5.64 -9.68 1.15
C VAL A 106 -7.16 -9.61 1.18
N SER A 107 -7.72 -9.55 2.37
CA SER A 107 -9.14 -9.25 2.58
C SER A 107 -9.27 -7.93 3.33
N THR A 108 -10.02 -7.01 2.77
CA THR A 108 -10.29 -5.70 3.38
C THR A 108 -11.78 -5.55 3.59
N TYR A 109 -12.20 -5.41 4.84
CA TYR A 109 -13.60 -5.22 5.19
C TYR A 109 -13.92 -3.74 5.30
N PRO A 110 -14.95 -3.25 4.60
CA PRO A 110 -15.42 -1.89 4.81
C PRO A 110 -15.76 -1.62 6.28
N GLY A 111 -15.35 -0.49 6.79
CA GLY A 111 -15.61 -0.07 8.16
C GLY A 111 -14.72 -0.66 9.25
N SER A 112 -13.89 -1.65 8.92
CA SER A 112 -13.02 -2.29 9.92
C SER A 112 -11.70 -1.55 10.12
N SER A 113 -11.23 -0.81 9.12
CA SER A 113 -9.89 -0.20 9.08
C SER A 113 -8.78 -1.18 9.41
N SER A 114 -8.95 -2.43 8.96
CA SER A 114 -8.03 -3.52 9.23
C SER A 114 -8.14 -4.58 8.14
N SER A 115 -7.13 -4.67 7.31
CA SER A 115 -6.99 -5.76 6.36
C SER A 115 -6.47 -7.02 7.04
N ARG A 116 -6.77 -8.17 6.42
CA ARG A 116 -6.25 -9.47 6.82
C ARG A 116 -5.53 -10.11 5.65
N ILE A 117 -4.49 -10.86 5.95
CA ILE A 117 -3.70 -11.60 4.96
C ILE A 117 -3.92 -13.09 5.20
N PHE A 118 -4.24 -13.81 4.14
CA PHE A 118 -4.46 -15.25 4.17
C PHE A 118 -3.44 -15.96 3.31
N LEU A 119 -2.73 -16.91 3.92
CA LEU A 119 -1.68 -17.70 3.28
C LEU A 119 -2.26 -19.06 2.85
N GLN A 120 -2.24 -19.34 1.55
CA GLN A 120 -2.92 -20.49 0.96
C GLN A 120 -1.93 -21.38 0.22
N GLU A 121 -2.19 -22.68 0.23
CA GLU A 121 -1.61 -23.64 -0.70
C GLU A 121 -2.57 -23.81 -1.88
N LEU A 122 -2.10 -23.54 -3.09
CA LEU A 122 -2.89 -23.68 -4.30
C LEU A 122 -2.73 -25.08 -4.86
N LYS A 123 -3.82 -25.84 -4.87
CA LYS A 123 -3.86 -27.20 -5.41
C LYS A 123 -4.42 -27.18 -6.83
N THR A 124 -3.91 -28.04 -7.68
CA THR A 124 -4.44 -28.24 -9.03
C THR A 124 -5.39 -29.44 -9.06
N LYS A 125 -6.37 -29.38 -9.92
CA LYS A 125 -7.24 -30.49 -10.28
C LYS A 125 -7.20 -30.71 -11.78
N THR A 126 -7.37 -31.96 -12.22
CA THR A 126 -7.54 -32.28 -13.63
C THR A 126 -8.95 -31.91 -14.07
N ASP A 127 -9.10 -31.25 -15.21
CA ASP A 127 -10.40 -30.89 -15.76
C ASP A 127 -11.12 -32.15 -16.26
N PRO A 128 -12.35 -32.40 -15.82
CA PRO A 128 -13.12 -33.50 -16.33
C PRO A 128 -13.32 -33.39 -17.87
N GLY A 129 -13.10 -34.46 -18.58
CA GLY A 129 -13.28 -34.48 -20.04
C GLY A 129 -12.16 -33.83 -20.87
N ARG A 130 -11.09 -33.35 -20.26
CA ARG A 130 -9.91 -32.81 -20.97
C ARG A 130 -8.62 -33.34 -20.34
N PRO A 131 -8.19 -34.57 -20.72
CA PRO A 131 -6.95 -35.16 -20.23
C PRO A 131 -5.75 -34.25 -20.46
N GLY A 132 -4.90 -34.09 -19.44
CA GLY A 132 -3.70 -33.25 -19.51
C GLY A 132 -3.95 -31.75 -19.25
N ARG A 133 -5.20 -31.31 -19.11
CA ARG A 133 -5.51 -29.94 -18.70
C ARG A 133 -5.75 -29.88 -17.20
N HIS A 134 -5.07 -28.94 -16.56
CA HIS A 134 -5.18 -28.68 -15.14
C HIS A 134 -5.75 -27.28 -14.88
N SER A 135 -6.55 -27.17 -13.84
CA SER A 135 -7.05 -25.92 -13.31
C SER A 135 -6.79 -25.84 -11.80
N LEU A 136 -6.93 -24.65 -11.21
CA LEU A 136 -6.84 -24.52 -9.76
C LEU A 136 -8.07 -25.12 -9.10
N ALA A 137 -7.85 -25.88 -8.02
CA ALA A 137 -8.93 -26.35 -7.17
C ALA A 137 -9.51 -25.17 -6.36
N ALA A 138 -10.82 -25.21 -6.12
CA ALA A 138 -11.47 -24.23 -5.26
C ALA A 138 -10.91 -24.32 -3.83
N LEU A 139 -10.67 -23.18 -3.21
CA LEU A 139 -10.33 -23.07 -1.80
C LEU A 139 -11.63 -23.04 -0.97
N ASN A 140 -11.66 -23.77 0.12
CA ASN A 140 -12.78 -23.65 1.03
C ASN A 140 -12.53 -22.53 2.07
N ALA A 141 -13.61 -21.98 2.61
CA ALA A 141 -13.53 -20.84 3.53
C ALA A 141 -12.74 -21.16 4.83
N ARG A 142 -12.72 -22.41 5.27
CA ARG A 142 -11.96 -22.84 6.44
C ARG A 142 -10.47 -22.81 6.18
N ASP A 143 -10.03 -23.29 5.00
CA ASP A 143 -8.62 -23.28 4.62
C ASP A 143 -8.11 -21.84 4.46
N ILE A 144 -8.94 -20.94 3.95
CA ILE A 144 -8.61 -19.52 3.81
C ILE A 144 -8.40 -18.86 5.18
N LYS A 145 -9.34 -19.05 6.12
CA LYS A 145 -9.33 -18.35 7.42
C LYS A 145 -8.28 -18.84 8.41
N SER A 146 -7.79 -20.06 8.26
CA SER A 146 -6.92 -20.69 9.27
C SER A 146 -5.44 -20.39 9.12
N ARG A 147 -5.03 -19.60 8.14
CA ARG A 147 -3.62 -19.46 7.74
C ARG A 147 -3.21 -18.00 7.59
N GLU A 148 -3.23 -17.26 8.69
CA GLU A 148 -2.73 -15.89 8.73
C GLU A 148 -1.25 -15.87 9.17
N PRO A 149 -0.50 -14.80 8.83
CA PRO A 149 0.83 -14.57 9.38
C PRO A 149 0.79 -14.40 10.90
N ASN A 150 1.94 -14.59 11.53
CA ASN A 150 2.12 -14.27 12.95
C ASN A 150 2.54 -12.80 13.09
N PHE A 151 1.85 -12.04 13.96
CA PHE A 151 2.11 -10.61 14.19
C PHE A 151 2.87 -10.31 15.49
N ASN A 152 3.16 -11.32 16.31
CA ASN A 152 3.73 -11.12 17.63
C ASN A 152 5.19 -10.64 17.61
N SER A 153 5.91 -10.88 16.52
CA SER A 153 7.32 -10.51 16.35
C SER A 153 7.54 -9.10 15.80
N ARG A 154 6.48 -8.32 15.61
CA ARG A 154 6.57 -6.98 15.03
C ARG A 154 7.56 -6.10 15.77
N GLN A 155 8.46 -5.50 15.00
CA GLN A 155 9.30 -4.38 15.40
C GLN A 155 8.88 -3.16 14.59
N THR A 156 8.74 -2.02 15.23
CA THR A 156 8.30 -0.80 14.53
C THR A 156 9.44 0.22 14.50
N VAL A 157 9.71 0.75 13.32
CA VAL A 157 10.75 1.75 13.06
C VAL A 157 10.11 2.94 12.35
N ILE A 158 10.46 4.14 12.75
CA ILE A 158 9.97 5.38 12.15
C ILE A 158 11.13 6.28 11.76
N ARG A 159 11.02 6.90 10.57
CA ARG A 159 11.87 8.01 10.18
C ARG A 159 11.19 9.33 10.54
N LEU A 160 11.89 10.18 11.24
CA LEU A 160 11.51 11.54 11.60
C LEU A 160 12.58 12.52 11.12
N PRO A 161 12.35 13.84 11.14
CA PRO A 161 13.36 14.82 10.70
C PRO A 161 14.72 14.68 11.36
N GLY A 162 14.77 14.26 12.63
CA GLY A 162 16.00 14.06 13.38
C GLY A 162 16.75 12.75 13.13
N GLY A 163 16.13 11.77 12.48
CA GLY A 163 16.74 10.47 12.19
C GLY A 163 15.75 9.32 12.16
N VAL A 164 16.28 8.11 12.27
CA VAL A 164 15.52 6.86 12.29
C VAL A 164 15.50 6.29 13.69
N TYR A 165 14.32 5.96 14.18
CA TYR A 165 14.09 5.54 15.54
C TYR A 165 13.33 4.23 15.62
N ARG A 166 13.71 3.40 16.58
CA ARG A 166 12.92 2.24 16.96
C ARG A 166 11.88 2.67 17.99
N ILE A 167 10.65 2.22 17.80
CA ILE A 167 9.54 2.47 18.71
C ILE A 167 9.43 1.29 19.68
N GLY A 168 9.37 1.58 20.97
CA GLY A 168 9.23 0.54 21.99
C GLY A 168 8.51 1.03 23.26
N PRO A 169 8.03 0.11 24.10
CA PRO A 169 7.43 0.46 25.37
C PRO A 169 8.51 1.01 26.32
N THR A 170 8.14 2.03 27.10
CA THR A 170 8.94 2.55 28.20
C THR A 170 8.59 1.84 29.52
N ARG A 171 9.37 2.13 30.57
CA ARG A 171 9.11 1.59 31.94
C ARG A 171 7.72 1.97 32.48
N ASN A 172 7.15 3.08 32.00
CA ASN A 172 5.84 3.58 32.42
C ASN A 172 4.69 3.08 31.55
N GLY A 173 4.93 2.11 30.65
CA GLY A 173 3.93 1.63 29.70
C GLY A 173 3.63 2.58 28.56
N ILE A 174 4.31 3.74 28.49
CA ILE A 174 4.19 4.71 27.39
C ILE A 174 5.20 4.33 26.32
N VAL A 175 4.83 4.57 25.07
CA VAL A 175 5.71 4.36 23.93
C VAL A 175 6.85 5.37 23.92
N GLY A 176 8.05 4.94 23.65
CA GLY A 176 9.22 5.77 23.51
C GLY A 176 9.93 5.57 22.18
N LEU A 177 10.68 6.58 21.77
CA LEU A 177 11.65 6.52 20.69
C LEU A 177 13.05 6.39 21.31
N ASN A 178 13.88 5.51 20.76
CA ASN A 178 15.28 5.50 21.13
C ASN A 178 15.95 6.72 20.48
N GLY A 179 16.33 7.71 21.29
CA GLY A 179 16.98 8.92 20.78
C GLY A 179 16.30 10.25 21.14
N ASN A 180 15.18 10.23 21.85
CA ASN A 180 14.49 11.39 22.43
C ASN A 180 13.91 12.45 21.50
N ASP A 181 13.65 12.16 20.23
CA ASP A 181 13.13 13.17 19.29
C ASP A 181 11.59 13.20 19.21
N GLY A 182 10.90 12.52 20.11
CA GLY A 182 9.44 12.59 20.17
C GLY A 182 8.96 13.96 20.63
N LYS A 183 8.15 14.62 19.81
CA LYS A 183 7.51 15.90 20.12
C LYS A 183 6.06 15.89 19.67
N ASN A 184 5.21 16.58 20.40
CA ASN A 184 3.80 16.70 20.05
C ASN A 184 3.60 17.28 18.64
N ASP A 185 4.36 18.30 18.26
CA ASP A 185 4.26 18.94 16.93
C ASP A 185 4.56 17.97 15.79
N THR A 186 5.51 17.06 15.98
CA THR A 186 5.88 16.05 14.98
C THR A 186 4.71 15.13 14.64
N PHE A 187 3.83 14.87 15.60
CA PHE A 187 2.67 14.00 15.45
C PHE A 187 1.33 14.76 15.36
N GLY A 188 1.39 16.07 15.07
CA GLY A 188 0.20 16.88 14.85
C GLY A 188 -0.64 17.14 16.10
N ILE A 189 -0.05 17.08 17.28
CA ILE A 189 -0.70 17.40 18.55
C ILE A 189 -0.34 18.82 18.93
N TYR A 190 -1.33 19.70 18.83
CA TYR A 190 -1.13 21.14 19.10
C TYR A 190 -1.89 21.56 20.35
N LYS A 191 -1.37 22.63 21.00
CA LYS A 191 -2.07 23.30 22.08
C LYS A 191 -3.31 23.99 21.51
N ASP A 192 -4.46 23.66 22.07
CA ASP A 192 -5.71 24.34 21.82
C ASP A 192 -6.00 25.37 22.94
N ARG A 193 -6.94 26.29 22.68
CA ARG A 193 -7.42 27.28 23.68
C ARG A 193 -7.99 26.61 24.94
N LEU A 194 -8.56 25.42 24.78
CA LEU A 194 -9.29 24.71 25.84
C LEU A 194 -8.46 23.59 26.47
N VAL A 195 -7.46 23.05 25.78
CA VAL A 195 -6.70 21.90 26.24
C VAL A 195 -5.22 22.11 25.99
N THR A 196 -4.42 21.94 27.03
CA THR A 196 -2.96 21.85 26.91
C THR A 196 -2.58 20.38 26.92
N PRO A 197 -2.03 19.83 25.83
CA PRO A 197 -1.60 18.45 25.77
C PRO A 197 -0.48 18.18 26.77
N GLU A 198 -0.44 16.96 27.30
CA GLU A 198 0.73 16.48 28.04
C GLU A 198 1.95 16.43 27.12
N VAL A 199 3.13 16.65 27.64
CA VAL A 199 4.39 16.70 26.89
C VAL A 199 4.71 15.38 26.17
N ASP A 200 4.18 14.26 26.66
CA ASP A 200 4.36 12.90 26.15
C ASP A 200 3.14 12.36 25.38
N GLU A 201 2.16 13.21 25.10
CA GLU A 201 0.92 12.77 24.43
C GLU A 201 1.20 12.17 23.03
N TRP A 202 2.21 12.67 22.33
CA TRP A 202 2.65 12.14 21.05
C TRP A 202 2.91 10.61 21.07
N ALA A 203 3.39 10.09 22.20
CA ALA A 203 3.71 8.67 22.32
C ALA A 203 2.46 7.78 22.20
N LYS A 204 1.29 8.30 22.55
CA LYS A 204 0.02 7.59 22.46
C LYS A 204 -0.45 7.40 21.03
N VAL A 205 -0.06 8.30 20.13
CA VAL A 205 -0.32 8.14 18.68
C VAL A 205 0.30 6.87 18.15
N LEU A 206 1.44 6.47 18.71
CA LEU A 206 2.17 5.28 18.30
C LEU A 206 1.75 3.98 19.02
N LEU A 207 0.87 4.06 20.02
CA LEU A 207 0.41 2.88 20.77
C LEU A 207 -0.14 1.75 19.89
N PRO A 208 -0.96 2.01 18.85
CA PRO A 208 -1.50 0.94 18.01
C PRO A 208 -0.41 0.06 17.38
N TRP A 209 0.80 0.59 17.26
CA TRP A 209 1.92 -0.06 16.56
C TRP A 209 2.92 -0.74 17.48
N THR A 210 2.85 -0.46 18.76
CA THR A 210 3.79 -0.97 19.77
C THR A 210 3.18 -2.00 20.69
N VAL A 211 1.88 -2.00 20.84
CA VAL A 211 1.15 -3.05 21.57
C VAL A 211 1.08 -4.26 20.66
N ARG A 212 1.86 -5.31 20.97
CA ARG A 212 2.01 -6.50 20.12
C ARG A 212 0.89 -7.51 20.31
N TYR A 213 0.30 -7.54 21.51
CA TYR A 213 -0.73 -8.50 21.87
C TYR A 213 -2.05 -7.77 22.10
N TYR A 214 -3.12 -8.26 21.51
CA TYR A 214 -4.45 -7.71 21.74
C TYR A 214 -4.89 -7.81 23.21
N GLY A 215 -4.35 -8.76 23.98
CA GLY A 215 -4.56 -8.82 25.42
C GLY A 215 -4.01 -7.61 26.21
N ASN A 216 -3.19 -6.77 25.57
CA ASN A 216 -2.65 -5.55 26.18
C ASN A 216 -3.51 -4.31 25.90
N ASP A 217 -4.74 -4.47 25.45
CA ASP A 217 -5.66 -3.36 25.16
C ASP A 217 -6.01 -2.51 26.40
N ASP A 218 -5.74 -3.00 27.60
CA ASP A 218 -5.92 -2.21 28.82
C ASP A 218 -5.11 -0.92 28.85
N ILE A 219 -4.00 -0.87 28.12
CA ILE A 219 -3.22 0.36 27.94
C ILE A 219 -4.09 1.42 27.24
N PHE A 220 -4.79 1.07 26.17
CA PHE A 220 -5.70 1.96 25.46
C PHE A 220 -6.89 2.37 26.33
N LYS A 221 -7.45 1.43 27.06
CA LYS A 221 -8.56 1.69 27.99
C LYS A 221 -8.15 2.68 29.06
N THR A 222 -6.94 2.54 29.62
CA THR A 222 -6.39 3.46 30.61
C THR A 222 -6.27 4.88 30.08
N PHE A 223 -5.79 5.05 28.84
CA PHE A 223 -5.67 6.38 28.23
C PHE A 223 -7.00 6.98 27.81
N ASN A 224 -8.00 6.16 27.52
CA ASN A 224 -9.31 6.60 27.05
C ASN A 224 -10.31 6.86 28.18
N GLN A 225 -10.01 6.42 29.39
CA GLN A 225 -10.92 6.64 30.53
C GLN A 225 -10.98 8.12 30.94
N PRO A 226 -12.17 8.65 31.19
CA PRO A 226 -12.29 9.94 31.83
C PRO A 226 -11.63 9.83 33.22
N ASN A 227 -10.74 10.74 33.52
CA ASN A 227 -9.96 10.69 34.73
C ASN A 227 -10.85 11.04 35.95
N ASN A 228 -11.31 9.99 36.65
CA ASN A 228 -12.11 10.13 37.89
C ASN A 228 -11.24 10.37 39.12
N LYS A 229 -9.91 10.55 38.97
CA LYS A 229 -9.00 10.82 40.04
C LYS A 229 -9.05 12.29 40.43
N LYS A 230 -8.69 12.55 41.70
CA LYS A 230 -8.70 13.87 42.33
C LYS A 230 -8.15 14.98 41.43
N GLN A 231 -8.71 16.17 41.58
CA GLN A 231 -8.52 17.32 40.66
C GLN A 231 -7.05 17.72 40.39
N SER A 232 -6.11 17.28 41.24
CA SER A 232 -4.67 17.52 41.10
C SER A 232 -3.95 16.55 40.10
N ASP A 233 -4.55 15.39 39.79
CA ASP A 233 -3.88 14.34 39.00
C ASP A 233 -4.54 14.09 37.62
N LYS A 234 -5.36 15.04 37.15
CA LYS A 234 -6.10 14.92 35.91
C LYS A 234 -5.20 15.22 34.74
N LYS A 235 -4.56 14.19 34.20
CA LYS A 235 -4.04 14.25 32.82
C LYS A 235 -5.23 14.29 31.89
N GLN A 236 -5.46 15.42 31.22
CA GLN A 236 -6.46 15.54 30.17
C GLN A 236 -5.81 15.15 28.84
N TYR A 237 -6.22 14.02 28.30
CA TYR A 237 -5.82 13.64 26.97
C TYR A 237 -6.71 14.36 25.96
N SER A 238 -6.08 15.00 24.96
CA SER A 238 -6.80 15.78 23.95
C SER A 238 -7.64 14.90 23.03
N GLN A 239 -7.42 13.59 23.04
CA GLN A 239 -8.09 12.67 22.14
C GLN A 239 -8.18 11.23 22.69
N LYS A 240 -9.12 10.46 22.12
CA LYS A 240 -9.29 9.04 22.40
C LYS A 240 -8.60 8.21 21.32
N TYR A 241 -8.06 7.07 21.71
CA TYR A 241 -7.37 6.14 20.82
C TYR A 241 -8.17 4.85 20.70
N ARG A 242 -8.12 4.25 19.53
CA ARG A 242 -8.79 2.97 19.29
C ARG A 242 -8.06 1.85 20.03
N ILE A 243 -8.82 0.96 20.61
CA ILE A 243 -8.29 -0.30 21.11
C ILE A 243 -7.85 -1.18 19.93
N ARG A 244 -6.99 -2.14 20.20
CA ARG A 244 -6.43 -3.04 19.19
C ARG A 244 -7.41 -4.12 18.74
N THR A 245 -8.24 -4.59 19.65
CA THR A 245 -9.32 -5.53 19.36
C THR A 245 -10.51 -4.80 18.74
N LYS A 246 -11.21 -5.52 17.86
CA LYS A 246 -12.48 -5.03 17.32
C LYS A 246 -13.61 -5.36 18.29
N GLU A 247 -14.26 -4.35 18.81
CA GLU A 247 -15.45 -4.54 19.66
C GLU A 247 -16.65 -5.08 18.89
N ASP A 248 -16.69 -4.83 17.58
CA ASP A 248 -17.80 -5.16 16.69
C ASP A 248 -17.68 -6.51 15.96
N ASP A 249 -16.56 -7.21 16.11
CA ASP A 249 -16.27 -8.45 15.39
C ASP A 249 -15.57 -9.51 16.27
N ASN A 250 -16.20 -9.88 17.36
CA ASN A 250 -15.76 -10.95 18.29
C ASN A 250 -14.28 -10.84 18.69
N ASP A 251 -13.86 -9.66 19.10
CA ASP A 251 -12.52 -9.40 19.65
C ASP A 251 -11.34 -9.76 18.72
N LYS A 252 -11.52 -9.66 17.41
CA LYS A 252 -10.42 -9.89 16.48
C LYS A 252 -9.41 -8.75 16.48
N PRO A 253 -8.12 -9.06 16.46
CA PRO A 253 -7.08 -8.04 16.50
C PRO A 253 -7.04 -7.19 15.23
N ARG A 254 -6.67 -5.91 15.39
CA ARG A 254 -6.34 -4.97 14.33
C ARG A 254 -4.83 -4.91 14.15
N ASP A 255 -4.29 -5.85 13.40
CA ASP A 255 -2.84 -5.95 13.20
C ASP A 255 -2.32 -5.08 12.07
N LEU A 256 -3.17 -4.81 11.09
CA LEU A 256 -2.88 -4.03 9.89
C LEU A 256 -3.94 -2.95 9.68
N GLY A 257 -3.56 -1.86 9.00
CA GLY A 257 -4.51 -0.94 8.40
C GLY A 257 -5.09 -1.48 7.10
N ASP A 258 -5.88 -0.68 6.42
CA ASP A 258 -6.45 -1.05 5.13
C ASP A 258 -5.40 -1.06 4.03
N ILE A 259 -5.27 -2.18 3.35
CA ILE A 259 -4.47 -2.35 2.14
C ILE A 259 -5.39 -2.09 0.94
N VAL A 260 -5.19 -0.99 0.24
CA VAL A 260 -6.09 -0.54 -0.84
C VAL A 260 -5.41 -0.61 -2.19
N ASN A 261 -4.48 0.31 -2.48
CA ASN A 261 -3.76 0.38 -3.75
C ASN A 261 -2.37 -0.25 -3.69
N SER A 262 -1.84 -0.45 -2.49
CA SER A 262 -0.55 -1.12 -2.32
C SER A 262 -0.65 -2.58 -2.75
N PRO A 263 0.33 -3.09 -3.49
CA PRO A 263 0.41 -4.51 -3.82
C PRO A 263 0.81 -5.33 -2.59
N ILE A 264 0.65 -6.64 -2.70
CA ILE A 264 1.30 -7.62 -1.85
C ILE A 264 2.25 -8.45 -2.71
N VAL A 265 3.52 -8.54 -2.32
CA VAL A 265 4.58 -9.13 -3.14
C VAL A 265 5.39 -10.13 -2.31
N ALA A 266 5.69 -11.27 -2.88
CA ALA A 266 6.53 -12.31 -2.28
C ALA A 266 7.82 -12.48 -3.08
N VAL A 267 8.97 -12.27 -2.44
CA VAL A 267 10.29 -12.43 -3.03
C VAL A 267 11.26 -12.99 -1.98
N GLY A 268 11.99 -14.04 -2.31
CA GLY A 268 13.11 -14.52 -1.51
C GLY A 268 12.78 -14.88 -0.05
N GLY A 269 11.58 -15.39 0.23
CA GLY A 269 11.14 -15.71 1.58
C GLY A 269 10.62 -14.50 2.38
N TYR A 270 10.51 -13.34 1.74
CA TYR A 270 9.84 -12.15 2.27
C TYR A 270 8.48 -11.96 1.62
N LEU A 271 7.57 -11.43 2.40
CA LEU A 271 6.26 -10.96 1.96
C LEU A 271 6.14 -9.51 2.38
N ALA A 272 5.84 -8.63 1.44
CA ALA A 272 5.77 -7.20 1.69
C ALA A 272 4.44 -6.62 1.22
N THR A 273 3.93 -5.68 1.97
CA THR A 273 2.80 -4.83 1.60
C THR A 273 2.89 -3.50 2.34
N SER A 274 2.05 -2.55 1.99
CA SER A 274 1.88 -1.33 2.76
C SER A 274 0.41 -1.00 2.96
N ALA A 275 0.09 -0.20 3.95
CA ALA A 275 -1.27 0.01 4.37
C ALA A 275 -1.56 1.47 4.76
N ASN A 276 -2.84 1.79 4.90
CA ASN A 276 -3.31 3.12 5.29
C ASN A 276 -3.14 3.42 6.79
N ASP A 277 -2.55 2.49 7.53
CA ASP A 277 -2.01 2.75 8.86
C ASP A 277 -0.72 3.58 8.86
N GLY A 278 -0.20 3.91 7.69
CA GLY A 278 1.03 4.66 7.51
C GLY A 278 2.29 3.80 7.53
N MET A 279 2.16 2.49 7.35
CA MET A 279 3.27 1.55 7.50
C MET A 279 3.53 0.71 6.26
N VAL A 280 4.81 0.40 6.08
CA VAL A 280 5.30 -0.69 5.25
C VAL A 280 5.48 -1.92 6.14
N HIS A 281 4.82 -3.02 5.80
CA HIS A 281 4.86 -4.26 6.57
C HIS A 281 5.69 -5.31 5.87
N LEU A 282 6.67 -5.85 6.56
CA LEU A 282 7.61 -6.85 6.07
C LEU A 282 7.50 -8.12 6.91
N PHE A 283 7.03 -9.17 6.25
CA PHE A 283 6.93 -10.51 6.81
C PHE A 283 8.09 -11.35 6.31
N LYS A 284 8.64 -12.16 7.17
CA LYS A 284 9.69 -13.11 6.82
C LYS A 284 9.24 -14.52 7.14
N ARG A 285 9.50 -15.43 6.21
CA ARG A 285 9.24 -16.86 6.42
C ARG A 285 10.22 -17.42 7.44
N ASN A 286 9.69 -18.13 8.41
CA ASN A 286 10.47 -18.83 9.41
C ASN A 286 10.58 -20.32 9.06
N GLY A 287 11.81 -20.81 8.93
CA GLY A 287 12.09 -22.20 8.63
C GLY A 287 11.62 -22.67 7.25
N THR A 288 11.27 -23.94 7.15
CA THR A 288 10.88 -24.61 5.89
C THR A 288 9.39 -24.52 5.58
N ASN A 289 8.57 -24.10 6.53
CA ASN A 289 7.13 -23.95 6.32
C ASN A 289 6.85 -22.81 5.35
N GLN A 290 6.35 -23.14 4.15
CA GLN A 290 6.09 -22.17 3.09
C GLN A 290 5.01 -21.14 3.45
N ARG A 291 4.19 -21.39 4.46
CA ARG A 291 3.17 -20.49 4.99
C ARG A 291 3.50 -19.94 6.38
N GLY A 292 4.70 -20.21 6.88
CA GLY A 292 5.16 -19.76 8.20
C GLY A 292 5.73 -18.36 8.19
N TYR A 293 4.96 -17.37 7.76
CA TYR A 293 5.40 -15.97 7.74
C TYR A 293 5.12 -15.27 9.07
N GLU A 294 6.07 -14.46 9.49
CA GLU A 294 5.99 -13.60 10.67
C GLU A 294 6.22 -12.15 10.29
N LEU A 295 5.40 -11.25 10.82
CA LEU A 295 5.63 -9.80 10.69
C LEU A 295 6.86 -9.42 11.51
N LYS A 296 7.95 -9.09 10.82
CA LYS A 296 9.23 -8.72 11.44
C LYS A 296 9.38 -7.23 11.62
N LEU A 297 8.94 -6.45 10.64
CA LEU A 297 9.13 -5.02 10.59
C LEU A 297 7.88 -4.30 10.11
N SER A 298 7.52 -3.24 10.81
CA SER A 298 6.62 -2.20 10.32
C SER A 298 7.39 -0.89 10.28
N TYR A 299 7.58 -0.34 9.07
CA TYR A 299 8.34 0.88 8.85
C TYR A 299 7.42 2.05 8.53
N ILE A 300 7.63 3.18 9.20
CA ILE A 300 6.87 4.42 9.01
C ILE A 300 7.77 5.47 8.36
N PRO A 301 7.54 5.84 7.08
CA PRO A 301 8.23 6.94 6.44
C PRO A 301 7.63 8.28 6.89
N GLY A 302 7.85 8.64 8.14
CA GLY A 302 7.12 9.71 8.82
C GLY A 302 7.36 11.12 8.29
N THR A 303 8.46 11.34 7.57
CA THR A 303 8.81 12.65 7.01
C THR A 303 8.14 12.95 5.68
N MET A 304 7.40 11.99 5.09
CA MET A 304 6.77 12.16 3.78
C MET A 304 5.80 13.33 3.77
N GLU A 305 6.03 14.23 2.82
CA GLU A 305 5.21 15.42 2.62
C GLU A 305 3.87 15.05 1.98
N ARG A 306 2.83 15.71 2.47
CA ARG A 306 1.46 15.56 1.99
C ARG A 306 0.61 16.75 2.42
N LYS A 307 -0.60 16.84 1.91
CA LYS A 307 -1.60 17.79 2.39
C LYS A 307 -2.50 17.11 3.44
N ASP A 308 -2.93 17.89 4.42
CA ASP A 308 -3.94 17.46 5.38
C ASP A 308 -5.37 17.63 4.82
N ILE A 309 -6.37 17.36 5.65
CA ILE A 309 -7.79 17.47 5.26
C ILE A 309 -8.22 18.91 4.91
N GLU A 310 -7.51 19.89 5.46
CA GLU A 310 -7.74 21.32 5.23
C GLU A 310 -6.85 21.88 4.11
N ASN A 311 -6.18 20.99 3.37
CA ASN A 311 -5.25 21.32 2.29
C ASN A 311 -4.02 22.11 2.76
N GLN A 312 -3.63 21.94 4.02
CA GLN A 312 -2.42 22.52 4.57
C GLN A 312 -1.24 21.55 4.46
N ASP A 313 -0.02 22.10 4.44
CA ASP A 313 1.19 21.26 4.43
C ASP A 313 1.30 20.41 5.68
N SER A 314 1.53 19.12 5.48
CA SER A 314 1.59 18.13 6.54
C SER A 314 2.64 17.06 6.22
N THR A 315 2.79 16.11 7.12
CA THR A 315 3.65 14.93 6.95
C THR A 315 2.89 13.67 7.36
N LEU A 316 3.37 12.51 6.93
CA LEU A 316 2.77 11.26 7.32
C LEU A 316 2.74 11.09 8.85
N ALA A 317 3.79 11.48 9.57
CA ALA A 317 3.82 11.39 11.03
C ALA A 317 2.71 12.20 11.68
N LYS A 318 2.41 13.40 11.18
CA LYS A 318 1.29 14.24 11.70
C LYS A 318 -0.07 13.58 11.44
N GLU A 319 -0.21 12.86 10.34
CA GLU A 319 -1.48 12.21 9.95
C GLU A 319 -1.73 10.87 10.66
N LEU A 320 -0.72 10.27 11.29
CA LEU A 320 -0.88 9.03 12.06
C LEU A 320 -1.91 9.16 13.19
N ARG A 321 -2.08 10.36 13.73
CA ARG A 321 -3.04 10.65 14.79
C ARG A 321 -4.46 10.30 14.36
N ALA A 322 -4.87 10.72 13.17
CA ALA A 322 -6.21 10.43 12.67
C ALA A 322 -6.48 8.93 12.58
N PHE A 323 -5.50 8.15 12.14
CA PHE A 323 -5.61 6.71 12.10
C PHE A 323 -5.67 6.09 13.51
N ALA A 324 -4.85 6.57 14.44
CA ALA A 324 -4.82 6.09 15.83
C ALA A 324 -6.15 6.33 16.55
N GLU A 325 -6.84 7.43 16.25
CA GLU A 325 -8.15 7.76 16.83
C GLU A 325 -9.32 7.03 16.16
N LYS A 326 -9.39 7.11 14.85
CA LYS A 326 -10.60 6.79 14.08
C LYS A 326 -10.40 5.64 13.08
N GLY A 327 -9.16 5.26 12.82
CA GLY A 327 -8.81 4.35 11.75
C GLY A 327 -8.77 5.05 10.40
N TYR A 328 -9.26 4.37 9.37
CA TYR A 328 -9.32 4.95 8.05
C TYR A 328 -10.36 6.07 7.98
N VAL A 329 -9.93 7.25 7.60
CA VAL A 329 -10.78 8.43 7.51
C VAL A 329 -10.77 8.94 6.07
N GLY A 330 -11.84 8.74 5.35
CA GLY A 330 -12.08 9.33 4.03
C GLY A 330 -10.89 9.16 3.07
N ASP A 331 -10.48 10.21 2.38
CA ASP A 331 -9.38 10.23 1.40
C ASP A 331 -7.97 10.25 2.02
N ARG A 332 -7.85 9.85 3.28
CA ARG A 332 -6.62 9.92 4.05
C ARG A 332 -5.80 8.64 3.89
N TYR A 333 -5.03 8.57 2.81
CA TYR A 333 -4.13 7.46 2.56
C TYR A 333 -2.89 7.52 3.47
N GLY A 334 -2.38 6.36 3.83
CA GLY A 334 -1.10 6.22 4.51
C GLY A 334 0.02 5.93 3.51
N VAL A 335 0.62 4.74 3.57
CA VAL A 335 1.52 4.24 2.53
C VAL A 335 0.68 3.42 1.56
N ASP A 336 0.47 3.94 0.35
CA ASP A 336 -0.53 3.41 -0.59
C ASP A 336 0.04 3.15 -2.00
N GLY A 337 1.34 3.35 -2.18
CA GLY A 337 2.01 3.20 -3.47
C GLY A 337 2.49 1.80 -3.77
N GLY A 338 2.92 1.63 -5.01
CA GLY A 338 3.65 0.44 -5.45
C GLY A 338 5.07 0.43 -4.91
N PHE A 339 5.67 -0.75 -4.88
CA PHE A 339 7.05 -0.95 -4.47
C PHE A 339 7.66 -2.13 -5.21
N VAL A 340 8.97 -2.23 -5.15
CA VAL A 340 9.74 -3.32 -5.72
C VAL A 340 10.69 -3.89 -4.66
N LEU A 341 10.80 -5.22 -4.64
CA LEU A 341 11.81 -5.94 -3.88
C LEU A 341 12.84 -6.53 -4.85
N ARG A 342 14.10 -6.34 -4.58
CA ARG A 342 15.19 -6.90 -5.38
C ARG A 342 16.18 -7.61 -4.48
N ARG A 343 16.22 -8.94 -4.58
CA ARG A 343 17.27 -9.78 -3.99
C ARG A 343 18.43 -9.91 -4.98
N ILE A 344 19.62 -9.61 -4.54
CA ILE A 344 20.85 -9.67 -5.34
C ILE A 344 21.75 -10.73 -4.73
N THR A 345 22.10 -11.71 -5.53
CA THR A 345 22.95 -12.83 -5.13
C THR A 345 24.23 -12.84 -5.95
N ASP A 346 25.24 -13.50 -5.42
CA ASP A 346 26.43 -13.87 -6.19
C ASP A 346 26.20 -15.16 -7.02
N ASP A 347 27.22 -15.58 -7.74
CA ASP A 347 27.21 -16.78 -8.59
C ASP A 347 26.96 -18.09 -7.82
N GLN A 348 27.08 -18.06 -6.50
CA GLN A 348 26.82 -19.19 -5.59
C GLN A 348 25.47 -19.05 -4.87
N ASP A 349 24.56 -18.21 -5.37
CA ASP A 349 23.26 -17.88 -4.80
C ASP A 349 23.30 -17.34 -3.35
N ARG A 350 24.46 -16.78 -2.94
CA ARG A 350 24.56 -16.13 -1.63
C ARG A 350 24.07 -14.70 -1.73
N GLU A 351 23.18 -14.33 -0.81
CA GLU A 351 22.61 -12.98 -0.74
C GLU A 351 23.69 -11.93 -0.46
N LYS A 352 23.80 -10.96 -1.35
CA LYS A 352 24.69 -9.80 -1.22
C LYS A 352 23.92 -8.56 -0.80
N HIS A 353 22.75 -8.35 -1.38
CA HIS A 353 21.86 -7.24 -1.09
C HIS A 353 20.42 -7.70 -1.17
N PHE A 354 19.56 -7.06 -0.41
CA PHE A 354 18.13 -7.22 -0.54
C PHE A 354 17.48 -5.86 -0.34
N PHE A 355 17.08 -5.23 -1.44
CA PHE A 355 16.52 -3.89 -1.43
C PHE A 355 15.00 -3.92 -1.57
N MET A 356 14.35 -2.99 -0.88
CA MET A 356 12.98 -2.57 -1.16
C MET A 356 12.98 -1.08 -1.43
N PHE A 357 12.36 -0.69 -2.53
CA PHE A 357 12.13 0.70 -2.86
C PHE A 357 10.65 0.92 -3.17
N GLY A 358 10.01 1.85 -2.48
CA GLY A 358 8.58 2.04 -2.57
C GLY A 358 8.15 3.49 -2.70
N ALA A 359 7.06 3.68 -3.45
CA ALA A 359 6.36 4.94 -3.63
C ALA A 359 5.24 5.08 -2.59
N MET A 360 4.73 6.29 -2.43
CA MET A 360 3.73 6.60 -1.41
C MET A 360 2.28 6.55 -1.94
N GLY A 361 2.11 6.46 -3.26
CA GLY A 361 0.78 6.55 -3.87
C GLY A 361 0.13 7.90 -3.55
N LEU A 362 -1.13 7.90 -3.21
CA LEU A 362 -1.85 9.09 -2.76
C LEU A 362 -1.55 9.48 -1.31
N GLY A 363 -0.68 8.76 -0.65
CA GLY A 363 -0.29 9.01 0.74
C GLY A 363 0.83 10.00 0.92
N GLY A 364 1.55 10.37 -0.13
CA GLY A 364 2.65 11.32 0.00
C GLY A 364 3.44 11.57 -1.28
N ARG A 365 4.29 12.58 -1.21
CA ARG A 365 5.16 13.05 -2.30
C ARG A 365 6.60 12.62 -2.04
N GLY A 366 6.87 11.36 -2.20
CA GLY A 366 8.19 10.82 -1.94
C GLY A 366 8.27 9.31 -2.15
N ALA A 367 9.38 8.76 -1.71
CA ALA A 367 9.65 7.33 -1.74
C ALA A 367 10.55 6.95 -0.57
N TYR A 368 10.64 5.67 -0.30
CA TYR A 368 11.49 5.11 0.74
C TYR A 368 12.36 3.99 0.19
N ALA A 369 13.56 3.86 0.73
CA ALA A 369 14.50 2.79 0.40
C ALA A 369 14.87 2.01 1.67
N LEU A 370 14.75 0.69 1.62
CA LEU A 370 15.03 -0.21 2.73
C LEU A 370 16.09 -1.25 2.34
N ASP A 371 16.96 -1.56 3.29
CA ASP A 371 17.89 -2.68 3.23
C ASP A 371 17.36 -3.81 4.11
N LEU A 372 16.75 -4.82 3.50
CA LEU A 372 16.10 -5.92 4.21
C LEU A 372 17.09 -6.87 4.89
N THR A 373 18.37 -6.80 4.55
CA THR A 373 19.40 -7.60 5.23
C THR A 373 19.59 -7.20 6.69
N LYS A 374 19.12 -6.01 7.06
CA LYS A 374 19.20 -5.48 8.44
C LYS A 374 18.03 -5.89 9.34
N ILE A 375 17.02 -6.57 8.83
CA ILE A 375 15.80 -6.89 9.59
C ILE A 375 16.09 -7.71 10.86
N ASP A 376 17.01 -8.68 10.79
CA ASP A 376 17.37 -9.53 11.92
C ASP A 376 18.65 -9.04 12.65
N SER A 377 19.16 -7.86 12.28
CA SER A 377 20.37 -7.32 12.89
C SER A 377 20.08 -6.57 14.19
N ASN A 378 21.09 -6.41 15.02
CA ASN A 378 21.02 -5.55 16.20
C ASN A 378 20.86 -4.06 15.86
N ASN A 379 21.17 -3.69 14.63
CA ASN A 379 20.98 -2.34 14.08
C ASN A 379 19.72 -2.28 13.22
N LEU A 380 18.56 -2.47 13.83
CA LEU A 380 17.29 -2.48 13.11
C LEU A 380 16.97 -1.13 12.45
N THR A 381 17.38 -0.01 13.04
CA THR A 381 17.18 1.32 12.43
C THR A 381 17.95 1.50 11.13
N GLY A 382 19.01 0.73 10.92
CA GLY A 382 19.76 0.68 9.67
C GLY A 382 18.99 0.07 8.48
N VAL A 383 17.82 -0.51 8.72
CA VAL A 383 16.94 -0.98 7.64
C VAL A 383 16.47 0.16 6.76
N SER A 384 16.25 1.35 7.33
CA SER A 384 15.90 2.55 6.58
C SER A 384 17.17 3.18 6.01
N MET A 385 17.32 3.09 4.70
CA MET A 385 18.49 3.64 4.00
C MET A 385 18.35 5.14 3.81
N PHE A 386 17.29 5.56 3.13
CA PHE A 386 16.93 6.95 2.93
C PHE A 386 15.46 7.08 2.54
N ASP A 387 14.91 8.26 2.75
CA ASP A 387 13.65 8.69 2.17
C ASP A 387 13.94 9.72 1.05
N VAL A 388 13.15 9.65 -0.01
CA VAL A 388 13.17 10.63 -1.08
C VAL A 388 12.14 11.71 -0.79
N GLN A 389 12.54 12.97 -0.88
CA GLN A 389 11.70 14.14 -0.63
C GLN A 389 11.93 15.22 -1.67
N ASN A 390 11.00 16.16 -1.77
CA ASN A 390 11.18 17.36 -2.57
C ASN A 390 12.28 18.24 -2.00
N ASP A 391 13.04 18.86 -2.89
CA ASP A 391 14.01 19.87 -2.50
C ASP A 391 13.30 21.14 -2.04
N LYS A 392 13.67 21.60 -0.85
CA LYS A 392 13.07 22.80 -0.21
C LYS A 392 13.67 24.11 -0.69
N ASN A 393 14.82 24.07 -1.36
CA ASN A 393 15.50 25.26 -1.82
C ASN A 393 14.87 25.81 -3.11
N ASN A 394 14.35 27.03 -3.05
CA ASN A 394 13.75 27.74 -4.17
C ASN A 394 14.75 28.27 -5.20
N ASN A 395 15.98 27.80 -5.24
CA ASN A 395 16.92 28.15 -6.29
C ASN A 395 16.44 27.58 -7.63
N ASN A 396 15.71 28.37 -8.38
CA ASN A 396 15.09 28.03 -9.66
C ASN A 396 16.09 27.62 -10.75
N ASN A 397 17.40 27.69 -10.49
CA ASN A 397 18.46 27.42 -11.46
C ASN A 397 19.08 26.01 -11.36
N ASP A 398 18.63 25.17 -10.41
CA ASP A 398 19.14 23.81 -10.31
C ASP A 398 18.28 22.85 -11.15
N SER A 399 18.82 22.44 -12.30
CA SER A 399 18.18 21.48 -13.21
C SER A 399 17.99 20.09 -12.58
N ASN A 400 18.73 19.78 -11.51
CA ASN A 400 18.67 18.50 -10.82
C ASN A 400 17.68 18.49 -9.63
N ARG A 401 16.97 19.58 -9.41
CA ARG A 401 16.04 19.72 -8.31
C ARG A 401 14.95 18.63 -8.35
N VAL A 402 14.74 17.96 -7.21
CA VAL A 402 13.67 16.98 -7.05
C VAL A 402 12.33 17.70 -6.88
N LYS A 403 11.43 17.46 -7.82
CA LYS A 403 10.04 17.95 -7.80
C LYS A 403 9.11 16.78 -8.00
N LEU A 404 8.46 16.35 -6.93
CA LEU A 404 7.55 15.20 -6.93
C LEU A 404 6.11 15.67 -6.70
N GLY A 405 5.19 15.09 -7.45
CA GLY A 405 3.80 15.00 -7.10
C GLY A 405 3.57 13.80 -6.15
N TYR A 406 2.32 13.42 -5.95
CA TYR A 406 1.99 12.16 -5.29
C TYR A 406 2.53 11.00 -6.12
N THR A 407 3.34 10.16 -5.50
CA THR A 407 4.09 9.10 -6.21
C THR A 407 3.23 7.86 -6.42
N VAL A 408 2.30 7.99 -7.34
CA VAL A 408 1.48 6.86 -7.80
C VAL A 408 2.26 6.00 -8.80
N GLY A 409 1.97 4.71 -8.81
CA GLY A 409 2.67 3.76 -9.65
C GLY A 409 3.72 2.96 -8.88
N THR A 410 4.46 2.14 -9.62
CA THR A 410 5.46 1.23 -9.07
C THR A 410 6.85 1.63 -9.56
N PRO A 411 7.78 2.01 -8.68
CA PRO A 411 9.17 2.23 -9.04
C PRO A 411 9.85 0.89 -9.40
N GLN A 412 11.04 0.97 -9.99
CA GLN A 412 11.82 -0.20 -10.37
C GLN A 412 13.25 -0.10 -9.83
N ILE A 413 13.88 -1.26 -9.69
CA ILE A 413 15.30 -1.38 -9.37
C ILE A 413 15.99 -2.05 -10.55
N GLY A 414 17.10 -1.46 -11.01
CA GLY A 414 17.92 -2.00 -12.07
C GLY A 414 19.40 -1.69 -11.86
N LYS A 415 20.26 -2.42 -12.55
CA LYS A 415 21.70 -2.19 -12.55
C LYS A 415 22.05 -1.21 -13.67
N THR A 416 22.75 -0.14 -13.33
CA THR A 416 23.23 0.83 -14.33
C THR A 416 24.49 0.32 -15.03
N GLN A 417 24.84 0.90 -16.19
CA GLN A 417 26.02 0.47 -16.97
C GLN A 417 27.34 0.61 -16.19
N ASN A 418 27.42 1.54 -15.25
CA ASN A 418 28.58 1.66 -14.36
C ASN A 418 28.53 0.71 -13.13
N GLY A 419 27.65 -0.27 -13.15
CA GLY A 419 27.60 -1.34 -12.14
C GLY A 419 26.86 -0.99 -10.84
N LYS A 420 26.19 0.15 -10.77
CA LYS A 420 25.42 0.56 -9.59
C LYS A 420 24.01 -0.04 -9.63
N TYR A 421 23.54 -0.56 -8.51
CA TYR A 421 22.11 -0.85 -8.34
C TYR A 421 21.38 0.43 -8.02
N ALA A 422 20.40 0.77 -8.82
CA ALA A 422 19.68 2.02 -8.73
C ALA A 422 18.17 1.82 -8.71
N ALA A 423 17.48 2.71 -8.00
CA ALA A 423 16.03 2.83 -8.03
C ALA A 423 15.61 3.93 -9.01
N PHE A 424 14.57 3.63 -9.78
CA PHE A 424 13.98 4.51 -10.79
C PHE A 424 12.60 4.92 -10.32
N LEU A 425 12.45 6.21 -10.02
CA LEU A 425 11.21 6.79 -9.50
C LEU A 425 10.67 7.83 -10.46
N ALA A 426 9.43 7.65 -10.89
CA ALA A 426 8.73 8.64 -11.67
C ALA A 426 8.28 9.84 -10.82
N SER A 427 8.21 11.02 -11.42
CA SER A 427 7.87 12.28 -10.75
C SER A 427 6.47 12.35 -10.13
N GLY A 428 5.59 11.40 -10.46
CA GLY A 428 4.29 11.28 -9.84
C GLY A 428 3.24 12.23 -10.39
N TYR A 429 2.10 12.26 -9.74
CA TYR A 429 0.91 12.97 -10.16
C TYR A 429 0.65 14.22 -9.29
N ALA A 430 0.51 15.38 -9.94
CA ALA A 430 0.02 16.58 -9.27
C ALA A 430 -1.48 16.47 -9.04
N ALA A 431 -1.89 16.41 -7.79
CA ALA A 431 -3.28 16.68 -7.43
C ALA A 431 -3.58 18.19 -7.58
N LYS A 432 -4.83 18.56 -7.45
CA LYS A 432 -5.28 19.96 -7.57
C LYS A 432 -4.56 20.95 -6.63
N ASP A 433 -4.03 20.43 -5.55
CA ASP A 433 -3.32 21.14 -4.51
C ASP A 433 -1.82 21.36 -4.80
N ILE A 434 -1.32 20.78 -5.87
CA ILE A 434 0.05 20.99 -6.35
C ILE A 434 -0.02 21.89 -7.59
N VAL A 435 0.67 23.01 -7.54
CA VAL A 435 0.72 23.95 -8.68
C VAL A 435 1.26 23.21 -9.90
N SER A 436 0.55 23.28 -11.01
CA SER A 436 0.88 22.54 -12.24
C SER A 436 2.30 22.80 -12.77
N SER A 437 2.86 23.97 -12.49
CA SER A 437 4.25 24.32 -12.81
C SER A 437 5.28 23.52 -12.00
N ASP A 438 4.89 22.94 -10.87
CA ASP A 438 5.78 22.14 -10.02
C ASP A 438 5.75 20.66 -10.35
N ASN A 439 4.89 20.22 -11.27
CA ASN A 439 4.80 18.84 -11.71
C ASN A 439 5.36 18.67 -13.11
N THR A 440 6.67 18.45 -13.19
CA THR A 440 7.36 18.13 -14.44
C THR A 440 7.36 16.62 -14.69
N THR A 441 7.39 16.22 -15.96
CA THR A 441 7.58 14.82 -16.35
C THR A 441 9.06 14.47 -16.23
N ALA A 442 9.42 13.78 -15.16
CA ALA A 442 10.81 13.40 -14.90
C ALA A 442 10.92 12.01 -14.27
N LEU A 443 11.99 11.32 -14.62
CA LEU A 443 12.42 10.07 -14.00
C LEU A 443 13.68 10.35 -13.16
N TYR A 444 13.61 10.04 -11.88
CA TYR A 444 14.73 10.19 -10.94
C TYR A 444 15.40 8.85 -10.69
N VAL A 445 16.73 8.87 -10.67
CA VAL A 445 17.55 7.68 -10.46
C VAL A 445 18.34 7.83 -9.16
N TYR A 446 18.23 6.85 -8.27
CA TYR A 446 18.86 6.87 -6.94
C TYR A 446 19.80 5.69 -6.80
N ASP A 447 21.05 5.95 -6.39
CA ASP A 447 22.01 4.90 -6.02
C ASP A 447 21.59 4.25 -4.71
N LEU A 448 21.34 2.96 -4.71
CA LEU A 448 20.92 2.21 -3.52
C LEU A 448 22.06 1.96 -2.52
N LYS A 449 23.26 2.41 -2.80
CA LYS A 449 24.36 2.47 -1.82
C LYS A 449 24.51 3.84 -1.17
N ASP A 450 23.87 4.85 -1.74
CA ASP A 450 23.81 6.19 -1.14
C ASP A 450 22.79 6.21 0.01
N THR A 451 23.13 6.88 1.10
CA THR A 451 22.25 7.03 2.27
C THR A 451 21.59 8.41 2.36
N LEU A 452 21.87 9.31 1.42
CA LEU A 452 21.43 10.70 1.48
C LEU A 452 20.11 10.96 0.73
N GLY A 453 19.68 10.04 -0.13
CA GLY A 453 18.45 10.20 -0.91
C GLY A 453 18.54 11.29 -2.00
N THR A 454 19.74 11.61 -2.44
CA THR A 454 19.98 12.53 -3.56
C THR A 454 20.04 11.75 -4.87
N PRO A 455 19.30 12.15 -5.92
CA PRO A 455 19.35 11.43 -7.19
C PRO A 455 20.71 11.56 -7.86
N ILE A 456 21.17 10.47 -8.46
CA ILE A 456 22.38 10.47 -9.31
C ILE A 456 22.07 10.94 -10.73
N ALA A 457 20.81 10.91 -11.13
CA ALA A 457 20.34 11.42 -12.41
C ALA A 457 18.88 11.87 -12.31
N LYS A 458 18.55 12.90 -13.08
CA LYS A 458 17.20 13.34 -13.39
C LYS A 458 17.03 13.37 -14.90
N ILE A 459 16.12 12.57 -15.41
CA ILE A 459 15.79 12.49 -16.82
C ILE A 459 14.45 13.18 -17.02
N GLU A 460 14.49 14.39 -17.56
CA GLU A 460 13.31 15.21 -17.80
C GLU A 460 12.85 15.08 -19.25
N ALA A 461 11.54 14.88 -19.45
CA ALA A 461 10.95 14.84 -20.78
C ALA A 461 10.53 16.23 -21.23
N PRO A 462 11.17 16.82 -22.26
CA PRO A 462 10.78 18.12 -22.78
C PRO A 462 9.33 18.11 -23.28
N GLY A 463 8.53 19.09 -22.85
CA GLY A 463 7.12 19.18 -23.22
C GLY A 463 6.19 18.17 -22.55
N GLY A 464 6.68 17.43 -21.57
CA GLY A 464 5.87 16.52 -20.77
C GLY A 464 4.73 17.22 -20.02
N LYS A 465 3.62 16.50 -19.80
CA LYS A 465 2.40 17.03 -19.18
C LYS A 465 2.28 16.66 -17.68
N GLY A 466 3.33 16.13 -17.09
CA GLY A 466 3.31 15.63 -15.71
C GLY A 466 2.52 14.33 -15.56
N GLY A 467 2.46 13.83 -14.34
CA GLY A 467 1.74 12.59 -14.05
C GLY A 467 2.49 11.34 -14.50
N LEU A 468 3.80 11.41 -14.62
CA LEU A 468 4.61 10.22 -14.89
C LEU A 468 4.45 9.20 -13.77
N SER A 469 4.22 7.93 -14.13
CA SER A 469 3.92 6.89 -13.17
C SER A 469 4.94 5.73 -13.22
N SER A 470 4.50 4.51 -13.43
CA SER A 470 5.37 3.33 -13.35
C SER A 470 6.36 3.27 -14.51
N PRO A 471 7.67 3.30 -14.27
CA PRO A 471 8.66 3.04 -15.29
C PRO A 471 8.76 1.54 -15.58
N THR A 472 9.08 1.19 -16.84
CA THR A 472 9.48 -0.14 -17.25
C THR A 472 10.92 -0.10 -17.72
N LEU A 473 11.79 -0.92 -17.13
CA LEU A 473 13.20 -0.98 -17.46
C LEU A 473 13.45 -2.11 -18.47
N VAL A 474 14.27 -1.84 -19.47
CA VAL A 474 14.62 -2.79 -20.53
C VAL A 474 16.13 -2.91 -20.60
N ASP A 475 16.60 -4.14 -20.53
CA ASP A 475 17.93 -4.58 -20.87
C ASP A 475 17.89 -5.14 -22.29
N LYS A 476 18.33 -4.37 -23.26
CA LYS A 476 18.15 -4.66 -24.67
C LYS A 476 19.13 -5.72 -25.18
N ASP A 477 20.34 -5.68 -24.70
CA ASP A 477 21.42 -6.58 -25.12
C ASP A 477 21.66 -7.75 -24.16
N LEU A 478 20.88 -7.82 -23.07
CA LEU A 478 20.90 -8.86 -22.05
C LEU A 478 22.24 -8.95 -21.29
N ASP A 479 22.92 -7.83 -21.10
CA ASP A 479 24.16 -7.75 -20.33
C ASP A 479 23.92 -7.59 -18.80
N GLY A 480 22.67 -7.53 -18.38
CA GLY A 480 22.23 -7.35 -16.99
C GLY A 480 22.12 -5.90 -16.56
N THR A 481 22.37 -4.94 -17.45
CA THR A 481 22.22 -3.51 -17.16
C THR A 481 21.01 -2.90 -17.87
N VAL A 482 20.55 -1.77 -17.36
CA VAL A 482 19.41 -1.05 -17.94
C VAL A 482 19.87 -0.17 -19.10
N ASP A 483 19.29 -0.40 -20.29
CA ASP A 483 19.53 0.41 -21.48
C ASP A 483 18.45 1.44 -21.70
N ILE A 484 17.19 1.06 -21.49
CA ILE A 484 16.03 1.88 -21.81
C ILE A 484 15.03 1.87 -20.66
N ALA A 485 14.44 3.00 -20.39
CA ALA A 485 13.29 3.12 -19.51
C ALA A 485 12.09 3.70 -20.27
N TYR A 486 10.96 3.04 -20.18
CA TYR A 486 9.68 3.52 -20.71
C TYR A 486 8.78 3.93 -19.57
N ALA A 487 8.15 5.09 -19.69
CA ALA A 487 7.13 5.54 -18.76
C ALA A 487 6.14 6.45 -19.48
N GLY A 488 4.88 6.42 -19.07
CA GLY A 488 3.83 7.26 -19.62
C GLY A 488 3.48 8.43 -18.71
N ASP A 489 3.27 9.58 -19.30
CA ASP A 489 2.75 10.76 -18.62
C ASP A 489 1.30 11.08 -19.05
N ARG A 490 0.74 12.19 -18.58
CA ARG A 490 -0.62 12.62 -18.94
C ARG A 490 -0.79 13.03 -20.41
N GLY A 491 0.27 13.22 -21.12
CA GLY A 491 0.30 13.57 -22.54
C GLY A 491 0.43 12.38 -23.48
N GLY A 492 0.72 11.19 -22.96
CA GLY A 492 0.91 9.95 -23.72
C GLY A 492 2.32 9.45 -23.83
#